data_6d0aaf53ab579daa911caf9673f4857e
#
_entry.id   6d0aaf53ab579daa911caf9673f4857e
#
_cell.length_a   1.000
_cell.length_b   1.000
_cell.length_c   1.000
_cell.angle_alpha   90.00
_cell.angle_beta   90.00
_cell.angle_gamma   90.00
#
_symmetry.space_group_name_H-M   'P 1'
#
loop_
_entity.id
_entity.type
_entity.pdbx_description
1 polymer ?
#
loop_
_entity_poly.entity_id
_entity_poly.type
_entity_poly.pdbx_seq_one_letter_code
_entity_poly.pdbx_strand_id
1 'polypeptide(L)'
;ADGSDNFDTRFLVNDACHLAGKTLVSGAILRFEGQIATFKSHLGNAYPCYRCLYRDPPPPGMIPSCSEGGVLGALAGSVGSLQATEVLKEVMDIGQSLAGQLILYDALDATFRKIKLPRDAACPLCGDQPSITDLSAHSAPSAP
;
A
#
# COMPACT_ATOMS: atom_id res chain seq x y z
N ALA A 1 -0.77 -8.22 -6.10
CA ALA A 1 0.24 -7.16 -6.08
C ALA A 1 -0.34 -5.89 -6.71
N ASP A 2 -0.07 -4.74 -6.10
CA ASP A 2 -0.51 -3.43 -6.60
C ASP A 2 0.69 -2.49 -6.77
N GLY A 3 0.84 -1.96 -7.96
CA GLY A 3 1.82 -0.94 -8.35
C GLY A 3 1.16 0.23 -9.07
N SER A 4 -0.12 0.49 -8.80
CA SER A 4 -0.86 1.60 -9.42
C SER A 4 -0.26 2.96 -9.04
N ASP A 5 -0.52 3.96 -9.87
CA ASP A 5 0.05 5.31 -9.76
C ASP A 5 -0.94 6.34 -9.20
N ASN A 6 -2.11 5.90 -8.73
CA ASN A 6 -3.15 6.78 -8.20
C ASN A 6 -3.75 6.23 -6.90
N PHE A 7 -4.21 7.13 -6.05
CA PHE A 7 -4.75 6.78 -4.73
C PHE A 7 -6.09 6.05 -4.83
N ASP A 8 -6.98 6.40 -5.75
CA ASP A 8 -8.29 5.77 -5.87
C ASP A 8 -8.17 4.28 -6.11
N THR A 9 -7.29 3.87 -7.03
CA THR A 9 -7.00 2.46 -7.29
C THR A 9 -6.35 1.79 -6.07
N ARG A 10 -5.40 2.45 -5.39
CA ARG A 10 -4.75 1.88 -4.20
C ARG A 10 -5.73 1.61 -3.07
N PHE A 11 -6.62 2.56 -2.80
CA PHE A 11 -7.66 2.39 -1.79
C PHE A 11 -8.66 1.30 -2.18
N LEU A 12 -9.11 1.28 -3.44
CA LEU A 12 -10.00 0.24 -3.96
C LEU A 12 -9.37 -1.15 -3.81
N VAL A 13 -8.13 -1.33 -4.24
CA VAL A 13 -7.43 -2.63 -4.17
C VAL A 13 -7.21 -3.06 -2.72
N ASN A 14 -6.84 -2.12 -1.83
CA ASN A 14 -6.71 -2.43 -0.40
C ASN A 14 -8.02 -2.91 0.21
N ASP A 15 -9.12 -2.19 -0.03
CA ASP A 15 -10.42 -2.52 0.52
C ASP A 15 -10.94 -3.85 -0.05
N ALA A 16 -10.79 -4.06 -1.35
CA ALA A 16 -11.16 -5.31 -2.01
C ALA A 16 -10.34 -6.50 -1.46
N CYS A 17 -9.03 -6.35 -1.27
CA CYS A 17 -8.19 -7.42 -0.72
C CYS A 17 -8.59 -7.76 0.72
N HIS A 18 -8.84 -6.76 1.57
CA HIS A 18 -9.30 -7.00 2.94
C HIS A 18 -10.62 -7.76 2.96
N LEU A 19 -11.63 -7.26 2.24
CA LEU A 19 -12.97 -7.84 2.19
C LEU A 19 -13.00 -9.25 1.56
N ALA A 20 -12.14 -9.49 0.57
CA ALA A 20 -12.00 -10.80 -0.08
C ALA A 20 -11.07 -11.77 0.67
N GLY A 21 -10.51 -11.40 1.81
CA GLY A 21 -9.58 -12.25 2.55
C GLY A 21 -8.27 -12.53 1.82
N LYS A 22 -7.71 -11.53 1.11
CA LYS A 22 -6.49 -11.66 0.31
C LYS A 22 -5.35 -10.79 0.84
N THR A 23 -4.14 -11.34 0.80
CA THR A 23 -2.91 -10.59 1.07
C THR A 23 -2.67 -9.61 -0.06
N LEU A 24 -2.31 -8.37 0.29
CA LEU A 24 -1.91 -7.32 -0.65
C LEU A 24 -0.44 -7.00 -0.46
N VAL A 25 0.36 -7.10 -1.53
CA VAL A 25 1.72 -6.55 -1.60
C VAL A 25 1.67 -5.28 -2.43
N SER A 26 1.93 -4.15 -1.78
CA SER A 26 1.84 -2.81 -2.39
C SER A 26 3.23 -2.23 -2.63
N GLY A 27 3.47 -1.75 -3.84
CA GLY A 27 4.64 -0.97 -4.22
C GLY A 27 4.22 0.44 -4.65
N ALA A 28 4.99 1.45 -4.25
CA ALA A 28 4.78 2.83 -4.65
C ALA A 28 6.11 3.49 -4.96
N ILE A 29 6.12 4.36 -5.95
CA ILE A 29 7.29 5.18 -6.29
C ILE A 29 6.86 6.62 -6.53
N LEU A 30 7.70 7.56 -6.11
CA LEU A 30 7.53 8.97 -6.40
C LEU A 30 8.90 9.62 -6.44
N ARG A 31 9.21 10.36 -7.52
CA ARG A 31 10.51 11.00 -7.72
C ARG A 31 11.67 10.02 -7.59
N PHE A 32 12.35 10.02 -6.47
CA PHE A 32 13.54 9.21 -6.16
C PHE A 32 13.29 8.25 -5.00
N GLU A 33 12.06 8.14 -4.52
CA GLU A 33 11.68 7.33 -3.36
C GLU A 33 10.78 6.17 -3.75
N GLY A 34 10.99 5.03 -3.09
CA GLY A 34 10.16 3.84 -3.19
C GLY A 34 9.61 3.40 -1.86
N GLN A 35 8.42 2.80 -1.88
CA GLN A 35 7.75 2.23 -0.71
C GLN A 35 7.27 0.83 -1.02
N ILE A 36 7.44 -0.10 -0.08
CA ILE A 36 6.95 -1.48 -0.21
C ILE A 36 6.35 -1.91 1.13
N ALA A 37 5.16 -2.46 1.10
CA ALA A 37 4.49 -3.02 2.27
C ALA A 37 3.66 -4.26 1.90
N THR A 38 3.49 -5.16 2.86
CA THR A 38 2.56 -6.28 2.77
C THR A 38 1.43 -6.07 3.77
N PHE A 39 0.20 -6.13 3.29
CA PHE A 39 -1.00 -5.97 4.11
C PHE A 39 -1.76 -7.30 4.21
N LYS A 40 -1.98 -7.75 5.45
CA LYS A 40 -2.68 -8.99 5.80
C LYS A 40 -3.83 -8.74 6.79
N SER A 41 -4.45 -7.58 6.72
CA SER A 41 -5.46 -7.14 7.71
C SER A 41 -6.66 -8.06 7.83
N HIS A 42 -6.93 -8.90 6.84
CA HIS A 42 -7.94 -9.96 6.89
C HIS A 42 -7.60 -11.09 7.89
N LEU A 43 -6.36 -11.22 8.33
CA LEU A 43 -5.93 -12.23 9.31
C LEU A 43 -6.11 -11.78 10.76
N GLY A 44 -6.64 -10.58 11.00
CA GLY A 44 -7.00 -10.11 12.33
C GLY A 44 -6.20 -8.91 12.85
N ASN A 45 -6.41 -8.61 14.12
CA ASN A 45 -6.02 -7.35 14.75
C ASN A 45 -4.51 -7.10 14.90
N ALA A 46 -3.67 -8.06 14.57
CA ALA A 46 -2.22 -7.87 14.57
C ALA A 46 -1.70 -7.15 13.31
N TYR A 47 -2.53 -7.07 12.26
CA TYR A 47 -2.08 -6.65 10.93
C TYR A 47 -2.79 -5.37 10.46
N PRO A 48 -2.02 -4.33 10.07
CA PRO A 48 -2.57 -3.12 9.47
C PRO A 48 -3.07 -3.37 8.04
N CYS A 49 -3.88 -2.45 7.53
CA CYS A 49 -4.18 -2.29 6.11
C CYS A 49 -3.59 -0.96 5.60
N TYR A 50 -3.74 -0.68 4.30
CA TYR A 50 -3.27 0.57 3.70
C TYR A 50 -3.90 1.81 4.34
N ARG A 51 -5.18 1.72 4.83
CA ARG A 51 -5.87 2.80 5.54
C ARG A 51 -5.32 3.06 6.95
N CYS A 52 -4.53 2.15 7.52
CA CYS A 52 -3.79 2.43 8.75
C CYS A 52 -2.58 3.34 8.49
N LEU A 53 -2.05 3.35 7.26
CA LEU A 53 -0.98 4.25 6.83
C LEU A 53 -1.54 5.58 6.31
N TYR A 54 -2.56 5.51 5.45
CA TYR A 54 -3.26 6.66 4.87
C TYR A 54 -4.76 6.47 5.08
N ARG A 55 -5.34 7.23 6.02
CA ARG A 55 -6.75 7.07 6.40
C ARG A 55 -7.69 7.32 5.24
N ASP A 56 -7.44 8.41 4.53
CA ASP A 56 -8.23 8.88 3.41
C ASP A 56 -7.31 9.29 2.24
N PRO A 57 -7.82 9.30 1.01
CA PRO A 57 -7.06 9.85 -0.12
C PRO A 57 -6.65 11.29 0.17
N PRO A 58 -5.43 11.71 -0.18
CA PRO A 58 -5.02 13.10 -0.04
C PRO A 58 -5.91 13.99 -0.92
N PRO A 59 -6.15 15.25 -0.50
CA PRO A 59 -6.86 16.21 -1.33
C PRO A 59 -6.21 16.35 -2.73
N PRO A 60 -7.02 16.54 -3.78
CA PRO A 60 -6.51 16.73 -5.13
C PRO A 60 -5.42 17.83 -5.17
N GLY A 61 -4.32 17.57 -5.86
CA GLY A 61 -3.20 18.51 -6.01
C GLY A 61 -2.23 18.60 -4.83
N MET A 62 -2.47 17.92 -3.71
CA MET A 62 -1.54 17.92 -2.57
C MET A 62 -0.28 17.10 -2.85
N ILE A 63 -0.43 15.97 -3.53
CA ILE A 63 0.69 15.10 -3.93
C ILE A 63 0.76 15.12 -5.45
N PRO A 64 1.89 15.52 -6.06
CA PRO A 64 2.01 15.53 -7.50
C PRO A 64 1.87 14.09 -8.05
N SER A 65 1.22 13.96 -9.19
CA SER A 65 1.20 12.69 -9.92
C SER A 65 2.61 12.32 -10.41
N CYS A 66 2.82 11.06 -10.76
CA CYS A 66 4.09 10.62 -11.36
C CYS A 66 4.42 11.37 -12.65
N SER A 67 3.41 11.81 -13.39
CA SER A 67 3.58 12.64 -14.61
C SER A 67 4.04 14.06 -14.32
N GLU A 68 3.65 14.62 -13.17
CA GLU A 68 4.03 15.98 -12.75
C GLU A 68 5.35 16.01 -11.97
N GLY A 69 5.51 15.09 -11.01
CA GLY A 69 6.69 14.99 -10.15
C GLY A 69 7.89 14.30 -10.78
N GLY A 70 7.65 13.55 -11.84
CA GLY A 70 8.63 12.66 -12.46
C GLY A 70 8.94 11.42 -11.59
N VAL A 71 9.58 10.45 -12.20
CA VAL A 71 10.06 9.23 -11.52
C VAL A 71 11.38 8.83 -12.16
N LEU A 72 12.36 8.46 -11.33
CA LEU A 72 13.57 7.83 -11.81
C LEU A 72 13.23 6.46 -12.39
N GLY A 73 13.38 6.26 -13.70
CA GLY A 73 12.92 5.06 -14.42
C GLY A 73 13.48 3.75 -13.84
N ALA A 74 14.75 3.74 -13.42
CA ALA A 74 15.37 2.57 -12.79
C ALA A 74 14.71 2.20 -11.44
N LEU A 75 14.09 3.16 -10.74
CA LEU A 75 13.43 2.93 -9.46
C LEU A 75 12.24 1.99 -9.59
N ALA A 76 11.49 2.08 -10.68
CA ALA A 76 10.38 1.18 -10.97
C ALA A 76 10.85 -0.29 -11.04
N GLY A 77 12.00 -0.55 -11.68
CA GLY A 77 12.61 -1.88 -11.72
C GLY A 77 13.05 -2.36 -10.33
N SER A 78 13.73 -1.51 -9.57
CA SER A 78 14.20 -1.85 -8.23
C SER A 78 13.05 -2.16 -7.27
N VAL A 79 12.06 -1.27 -7.18
CA VAL A 79 10.89 -1.46 -6.31
C VAL A 79 10.03 -2.62 -6.79
N GLY A 80 9.82 -2.77 -8.11
CA GLY A 80 9.05 -3.87 -8.67
C GLY A 80 9.69 -5.24 -8.40
N SER A 81 11.01 -5.36 -8.47
CA SER A 81 11.73 -6.60 -8.15
C SER A 81 11.63 -6.95 -6.67
N LEU A 82 11.74 -5.96 -5.78
CA LEU A 82 11.53 -6.16 -4.35
C LEU A 82 10.08 -6.54 -4.04
N GLN A 83 9.12 -5.89 -4.67
CA GLN A 83 7.69 -6.23 -4.55
C GLN A 83 7.43 -7.68 -5.02
N ALA A 84 7.97 -8.09 -6.15
CA ALA A 84 7.86 -9.45 -6.65
C ALA A 84 8.47 -10.48 -5.67
N THR A 85 9.59 -10.14 -5.02
CA THR A 85 10.20 -10.98 -3.99
C THR A 85 9.24 -11.15 -2.80
N GLU A 86 8.60 -10.08 -2.34
CA GLU A 86 7.61 -10.17 -1.26
C GLU A 86 6.39 -11.02 -1.67
N VAL A 87 5.92 -10.90 -2.91
CA VAL A 87 4.84 -11.78 -3.42
C VAL A 87 5.26 -13.25 -3.38
N LEU A 88 6.47 -13.57 -3.85
CA LEU A 88 6.98 -14.95 -3.82
C LEU A 88 7.09 -15.49 -2.39
N LYS A 89 7.56 -14.68 -1.43
CA LYS A 89 7.64 -15.04 -0.02
C LYS A 89 6.26 -15.40 0.54
N GLU A 90 5.25 -14.59 0.23
CA GLU A 90 3.87 -14.84 0.67
C GLU A 90 3.24 -16.08 0.03
N VAL A 91 3.50 -16.34 -1.25
CA VAL A 91 2.96 -17.50 -1.98
C VAL A 91 3.64 -18.81 -1.56
N MET A 92 4.94 -18.76 -1.32
CA MET A 92 5.76 -19.94 -0.96
C MET A 92 5.84 -20.17 0.55
N ASP A 93 5.30 -19.27 1.37
CA ASP A 93 5.41 -19.27 2.83
C ASP A 93 6.86 -19.40 3.32
N ILE A 94 7.75 -18.57 2.79
CA ILE A 94 9.17 -18.57 3.13
C ILE A 94 9.64 -17.18 3.63
N GLY A 95 10.69 -17.21 4.46
CA GLY A 95 11.32 -15.99 4.98
C GLY A 95 10.45 -15.24 5.98
N GLN A 96 10.67 -13.93 6.11
CA GLN A 96 9.94 -13.05 7.02
C GLN A 96 9.02 -12.14 6.21
N SER A 97 7.71 -12.22 6.44
CA SER A 97 6.73 -11.31 5.84
C SER A 97 6.99 -9.86 6.21
N LEU A 98 6.71 -8.93 5.30
CA LEU A 98 6.66 -7.49 5.60
C LEU A 98 5.36 -7.05 6.28
N ALA A 99 4.45 -7.96 6.64
CA ALA A 99 3.21 -7.61 7.31
C ALA A 99 3.47 -6.81 8.60
N GLY A 100 2.85 -5.64 8.73
CA GLY A 100 3.10 -4.72 9.84
C GLY A 100 4.39 -3.90 9.74
N GLN A 101 5.02 -3.88 8.58
CA GLN A 101 6.23 -3.10 8.30
C GLN A 101 6.12 -2.40 6.94
N LEU A 102 6.83 -1.28 6.82
CA LEU A 102 6.98 -0.52 5.59
C LEU A 102 8.48 -0.35 5.29
N ILE A 103 8.89 -0.72 4.09
CA ILE A 103 10.23 -0.38 3.56
C ILE A 103 10.12 0.96 2.84
N LEU A 104 11.01 1.88 3.19
CA LEU A 104 11.25 3.13 2.49
C LEU A 104 12.63 3.01 1.82
N TYR A 105 12.67 3.21 0.51
CA TYR A 105 13.89 3.22 -0.29
C TYR A 105 14.14 4.62 -0.83
N ASP A 106 15.28 5.21 -0.45
CA ASP A 106 15.80 6.44 -1.04
C ASP A 106 16.84 6.06 -2.09
N ALA A 107 16.53 6.32 -3.37
CA ALA A 107 17.39 5.94 -4.47
C ALA A 107 18.62 6.87 -4.63
N LEU A 108 18.56 8.11 -4.10
CA LEU A 108 19.68 9.03 -4.18
C LEU A 108 20.78 8.67 -3.19
N ASP A 109 20.39 8.28 -1.97
CA ASP A 109 21.32 7.86 -0.92
C ASP A 109 21.55 6.34 -0.91
N ALA A 110 20.84 5.58 -1.77
CA ALA A 110 20.84 4.11 -1.79
C ALA A 110 20.55 3.49 -0.42
N THR A 111 19.69 4.13 0.37
CA THR A 111 19.33 3.69 1.72
C THR A 111 17.98 3.02 1.78
N PHE A 112 17.90 1.98 2.60
CA PHE A 112 16.65 1.29 2.93
C PHE A 112 16.35 1.46 4.41
N ARG A 113 15.17 1.94 4.73
CA ARG A 113 14.67 2.02 6.10
C ARG A 113 13.45 1.12 6.25
N LYS A 114 13.46 0.27 7.26
CA LYS A 114 12.31 -0.55 7.62
C LYS A 114 11.68 0.05 8.88
N ILE A 115 10.43 0.48 8.79
CA ILE A 115 9.68 1.07 9.89
C ILE A 115 8.50 0.18 10.26
N LYS A 116 8.15 0.18 11.55
CA LYS A 116 6.97 -0.54 12.04
C LYS A 116 5.71 0.22 11.63
N LEU A 117 4.74 -0.50 11.09
CA LEU A 117 3.42 0.01 10.74
C LEU A 117 2.39 -0.66 11.65
N PRO A 118 1.91 0.04 12.70
CA PRO A 118 0.90 -0.51 13.59
C PRO A 118 -0.48 -0.47 12.94
N ARG A 119 -1.36 -1.39 13.35
CA ARG A 119 -2.79 -1.30 13.07
C ARG A 119 -3.39 -0.12 13.84
N ASP A 120 -4.26 0.61 13.18
CA ASP A 120 -5.07 1.65 13.82
C ASP A 120 -6.42 1.04 14.27
N ALA A 121 -6.70 1.08 15.57
CA ALA A 121 -7.98 0.61 16.13
C ALA A 121 -9.18 1.41 15.63
N ALA A 122 -8.98 2.67 15.21
CA ALA A 122 -9.99 3.53 14.63
C ALA A 122 -10.03 3.48 13.08
N CYS A 123 -9.30 2.55 12.45
CA CYS A 123 -9.30 2.41 10.99
C CYS A 123 -10.71 2.12 10.47
N PRO A 124 -11.19 2.85 9.44
CA PRO A 124 -12.55 2.66 8.92
C PRO A 124 -12.77 1.30 8.23
N LEU A 125 -11.70 0.59 7.84
CA LEU A 125 -11.79 -0.72 7.19
C LEU A 125 -11.48 -1.88 8.14
N CYS A 126 -10.30 -1.87 8.76
CA CYS A 126 -9.85 -2.99 9.58
C CYS A 126 -9.82 -2.69 11.08
N GLY A 127 -10.36 -1.54 11.52
CA GLY A 127 -10.44 -1.14 12.92
C GLY A 127 -11.44 -1.95 13.73
N ASP A 128 -11.61 -1.56 14.99
CA ASP A 128 -12.49 -2.29 15.93
C ASP A 128 -13.99 -2.07 15.63
N GLN A 129 -14.32 -0.97 14.95
CA GLN A 129 -15.68 -0.62 14.50
C GLN A 129 -15.60 -0.17 13.04
N PRO A 130 -15.44 -1.09 12.08
CA PRO A 130 -15.28 -0.73 10.67
C PRO A 130 -16.59 -0.13 10.12
N SER A 131 -16.47 0.97 9.38
CA SER A 131 -17.56 1.60 8.63
C SER A 131 -17.57 1.21 7.15
N ILE A 132 -16.46 0.70 6.63
CA ILE A 132 -16.33 0.21 5.27
C ILE A 132 -16.53 -1.30 5.30
N THR A 133 -17.70 -1.75 4.86
CA THR A 133 -18.11 -3.17 4.86
C THR A 133 -18.30 -3.74 3.46
N ASP A 134 -18.25 -2.89 2.44
CA ASP A 134 -18.35 -3.24 1.03
C ASP A 134 -17.58 -2.22 0.16
N LEU A 135 -17.67 -2.37 -1.16
CA LEU A 135 -16.98 -1.50 -2.13
C LEU A 135 -17.86 -0.35 -2.67
N SER A 136 -19.02 -0.08 -2.08
CA SER A 136 -19.97 0.94 -2.57
C SER A 136 -19.36 2.35 -2.58
N ALA A 137 -18.47 2.65 -1.63
CA ALA A 137 -17.75 3.92 -1.57
C ALA A 137 -16.87 4.21 -2.80
N HIS A 138 -16.50 3.16 -3.56
CA HIS A 138 -15.69 3.27 -4.78
C HIS A 138 -16.51 3.30 -6.07
N SER A 139 -17.84 3.19 -5.97
CA SER A 139 -18.76 3.11 -7.11
C SER A 139 -19.25 4.48 -7.62
N ALA A 140 -18.98 5.56 -6.87
CA ALA A 140 -19.32 6.91 -7.32
C ALA A 140 -18.31 7.37 -8.38
N PRO A 141 -18.77 7.86 -9.57
CA PRO A 141 -17.84 8.49 -10.50
C PRO A 141 -17.21 9.70 -9.80
N SER A 142 -15.88 9.76 -9.81
CA SER A 142 -15.18 10.99 -9.48
C SER A 142 -15.80 12.10 -10.32
N ALA A 143 -16.40 13.10 -9.67
CA ALA A 143 -16.96 14.24 -10.38
C ALA A 143 -15.86 14.89 -11.23
N PRO A 144 -16.21 15.36 -12.43
CA PRO A 144 -15.26 15.94 -13.37
C PRO A 144 -14.57 17.21 -12.84
#